data_656198ac8dad7fa56fb2c2caa99e25d8
#
_entry.id   656198ac8dad7fa56fb2c2caa99e25d8
#
_cell.length_a   1.000
_cell.length_b   1.000
_cell.length_c   1.000
_cell.angle_alpha   90.00
_cell.angle_beta   90.00
_cell.angle_gamma   90.00
#
_symmetry.space_group_name_H-M   'P 1'
#
loop_
_entity.id
_entity.type
_entity.pdbx_description
1 polymer ?
#
loop_
_entity_poly.entity_id
_entity_poly.type
_entity_poly.pdbx_seq_one_letter_code
_entity_poly.pdbx_strand_id
1 'polypeptide(L)'
;MQTPQKKDPEQDNLHALGASSVYRGRFAPSPSGPLHFGSLIAALTSYLDAKANQGQWLVRMEDIDTPRVVSGAADAILTTLEAYGLHWDGEVIYQSQRHKLYHEVLHSLASTGDVYACACTRKQIKQRGGFYDNHCRTASHVFENNALRLKQNFPIYQFEDALQGHVVIPDQVAQEDYIVKRRDGLYAYQLVVVVDDIEQQISHVVRGADLLEPTARQLSLFQQLAKKPPHYMHVPLAVAQPGFKLSKQNYAPAIDNNAPLPALKAALGFLGFDKIELHQIDDATELLTWATAVYHDVKLPKNKEIQVIQLSSTDYQFTPL
;
A
#
# COMPACT_ATOMS: atom_id res chain seq x y z
N MET A 1 -64.00 16.29 -29.66
CA MET A 1 -63.66 15.23 -28.69
C MET A 1 -62.20 14.93 -28.83
N GLN A 2 -61.37 15.52 -27.94
CA GLN A 2 -59.93 15.30 -27.89
C GLN A 2 -59.66 14.42 -26.69
N THR A 3 -59.00 13.28 -26.92
CA THR A 3 -58.55 12.33 -25.92
C THR A 3 -57.32 12.86 -25.18
N PRO A 4 -57.24 12.73 -23.85
CA PRO A 4 -56.06 13.18 -23.10
C PRO A 4 -54.93 12.16 -23.19
N GLN A 5 -53.74 12.69 -23.52
CA GLN A 5 -52.48 11.93 -23.48
C GLN A 5 -52.11 11.58 -22.02
N LYS A 6 -51.88 10.30 -21.76
CA LYS A 6 -51.28 9.77 -20.51
C LYS A 6 -49.81 10.21 -20.46
N LYS A 7 -49.42 10.90 -19.40
CA LYS A 7 -48.01 11.07 -19.00
C LYS A 7 -47.49 9.77 -18.44
N ASP A 8 -46.34 9.33 -18.97
CA ASP A 8 -45.54 8.23 -18.42
C ASP A 8 -44.91 8.63 -17.08
N PRO A 9 -44.94 7.79 -16.04
CA PRO A 9 -44.34 8.06 -14.71
C PRO A 9 -42.89 7.55 -14.56
N GLU A 10 -42.10 7.54 -15.62
CA GLU A 10 -40.71 6.94 -15.56
C GLU A 10 -39.58 7.98 -15.68
N GLN A 11 -39.79 9.25 -15.41
CA GLN A 11 -38.72 10.25 -15.48
C GLN A 11 -38.32 10.91 -14.15
N ASP A 12 -38.76 10.44 -13.00
CA ASP A 12 -38.47 11.07 -11.70
C ASP A 12 -37.65 10.18 -10.73
N ASN A 13 -36.66 9.42 -11.21
CA ASN A 13 -35.76 8.67 -10.30
C ASN A 13 -34.29 8.65 -10.72
N LEU A 14 -33.76 9.76 -11.25
CA LEU A 14 -32.34 9.89 -11.64
C LEU A 14 -31.56 10.84 -10.73
N HIS A 15 -32.00 11.09 -9.51
CA HIS A 15 -31.25 11.83 -8.48
C HIS A 15 -31.18 11.11 -7.12
N ALA A 16 -30.96 9.80 -7.13
CA ALA A 16 -30.29 9.17 -6.00
C ALA A 16 -28.80 9.39 -6.20
N LEU A 17 -28.35 10.61 -5.90
CA LEU A 17 -26.94 10.98 -5.81
C LEU A 17 -26.26 10.02 -4.85
N GLY A 18 -25.31 9.27 -5.39
CA GLY A 18 -24.47 8.35 -4.65
C GLY A 18 -23.93 9.01 -3.39
N ALA A 19 -24.11 8.37 -2.26
CA ALA A 19 -23.37 8.67 -1.06
C ALA A 19 -21.88 8.70 -1.46
N SER A 20 -21.26 9.86 -1.37
CA SER A 20 -19.82 10.03 -1.56
C SER A 20 -19.16 8.99 -0.66
N SER A 21 -18.53 7.98 -1.23
CA SER A 21 -17.85 6.98 -0.44
C SER A 21 -16.81 7.71 0.39
N VAL A 22 -16.93 7.61 1.71
CA VAL A 22 -15.98 8.26 2.65
C VAL A 22 -14.57 7.89 2.22
N TYR A 23 -13.70 8.90 2.00
CA TYR A 23 -12.29 8.63 1.78
C TYR A 23 -11.71 7.84 2.95
N ARG A 24 -11.11 6.70 2.67
CA ARG A 24 -10.47 5.86 3.68
C ARG A 24 -9.12 5.41 3.18
N GLY A 25 -8.07 6.04 3.75
CA GLY A 25 -6.68 5.68 3.52
C GLY A 25 -6.13 4.80 4.64
N ARG A 26 -4.92 4.29 4.45
CA ARG A 26 -4.22 3.55 5.49
C ARG A 26 -2.70 3.66 5.38
N PHE A 27 -2.02 3.58 6.54
CA PHE A 27 -0.62 3.25 6.67
C PHE A 27 -0.49 1.81 7.16
N ALA A 28 0.29 0.99 6.45
CA ALA A 28 0.36 -0.44 6.69
C ALA A 28 1.83 -0.90 6.87
N PRO A 29 2.47 -0.56 8.01
CA PRO A 29 3.87 -0.92 8.26
C PRO A 29 4.02 -2.36 8.71
N SER A 30 5.10 -3.03 8.24
CA SER A 30 5.57 -4.28 8.85
C SER A 30 6.40 -3.96 10.10
N PRO A 31 6.09 -4.56 11.28
CA PRO A 31 6.78 -4.26 12.54
C PRO A 31 8.14 -5.00 12.63
N SER A 32 9.04 -4.70 11.71
CA SER A 32 10.39 -5.26 11.62
C SER A 32 11.48 -4.35 12.23
N GLY A 33 11.09 -3.38 13.08
CA GLY A 33 11.90 -2.41 13.79
C GLY A 33 11.25 -1.01 13.80
N PRO A 34 11.91 0.04 14.31
CA PRO A 34 11.37 1.40 14.41
C PRO A 34 11.15 2.04 13.03
N LEU A 35 10.38 3.14 12.97
CA LEU A 35 10.23 3.92 11.74
C LEU A 35 11.55 4.62 11.40
N HIS A 36 11.84 4.72 10.11
CA HIS A 36 12.95 5.45 9.52
C HIS A 36 12.41 6.52 8.56
N PHE A 37 13.28 7.40 8.05
CA PHE A 37 12.88 8.50 7.17
C PHE A 37 12.02 8.02 5.97
N GLY A 38 12.42 6.94 5.29
CA GLY A 38 11.64 6.42 4.16
C GLY A 38 10.23 5.92 4.54
N SER A 39 10.05 5.38 5.76
CA SER A 39 8.72 5.01 6.26
C SER A 39 7.90 6.23 6.70
N LEU A 40 8.56 7.29 7.20
CA LEU A 40 7.91 8.56 7.50
C LEU A 40 7.32 9.19 6.23
N ILE A 41 8.01 9.18 5.10
CA ILE A 41 7.48 9.66 3.81
C ILE A 41 6.15 9.00 3.49
N ALA A 42 6.08 7.66 3.55
CA ALA A 42 4.85 6.93 3.23
C ALA A 42 3.73 7.20 4.26
N ALA A 43 4.06 7.25 5.56
CA ALA A 43 3.11 7.56 6.61
C ALA A 43 2.55 8.98 6.45
N LEU A 44 3.43 9.97 6.33
CA LEU A 44 3.07 11.38 6.21
C LEU A 44 2.23 11.63 4.95
N THR A 45 2.65 11.11 3.79
CA THR A 45 1.89 11.34 2.55
C THR A 45 0.51 10.71 2.61
N SER A 46 0.39 9.47 3.12
CA SER A 46 -0.90 8.81 3.27
C SER A 46 -1.82 9.51 4.28
N TYR A 47 -1.23 10.09 5.35
CA TYR A 47 -1.94 10.90 6.33
C TYR A 47 -2.47 12.20 5.71
N LEU A 48 -1.60 12.97 5.05
CA LEU A 48 -1.98 14.24 4.42
C LEU A 48 -3.04 14.03 3.33
N ASP A 49 -2.89 13.01 2.49
CA ASP A 49 -3.87 12.68 1.46
C ASP A 49 -5.24 12.36 2.08
N ALA A 50 -5.29 11.58 3.17
CA ALA A 50 -6.54 11.29 3.85
C ALA A 50 -7.16 12.52 4.52
N LYS A 51 -6.35 13.31 5.24
CA LYS A 51 -6.86 14.46 5.99
C LYS A 51 -7.25 15.63 5.09
N ALA A 52 -6.52 15.89 4.00
CA ALA A 52 -6.88 16.89 2.99
C ALA A 52 -8.20 16.57 2.28
N ASN A 53 -8.53 15.28 2.14
CA ASN A 53 -9.81 14.80 1.61
C ASN A 53 -10.89 14.60 2.71
N GLN A 54 -10.69 15.15 3.93
CA GLN A 54 -11.61 15.03 5.06
C GLN A 54 -11.99 13.56 5.37
N GLY A 55 -11.08 12.65 5.09
CA GLY A 55 -11.25 11.21 5.20
C GLY A 55 -10.71 10.62 6.50
N GLN A 56 -10.81 9.30 6.59
CA GLN A 56 -10.22 8.51 7.66
C GLN A 56 -8.84 8.02 7.25
N TRP A 57 -7.90 8.03 8.20
CA TRP A 57 -6.58 7.44 8.04
C TRP A 57 -6.38 6.33 9.06
N LEU A 58 -6.29 5.09 8.59
CA LEU A 58 -6.21 3.89 9.42
C LEU A 58 -4.76 3.41 9.56
N VAL A 59 -4.48 2.66 10.63
CA VAL A 59 -3.20 1.96 10.80
C VAL A 59 -3.44 0.46 10.85
N ARG A 60 -2.65 -0.29 10.08
CA ARG A 60 -2.65 -1.75 10.06
C ARG A 60 -1.23 -2.29 10.21
N MET A 61 -0.97 -3.08 11.25
CA MET A 61 0.30 -3.76 11.44
C MET A 61 0.36 -5.00 10.56
N GLU A 62 1.28 -5.01 9.59
CA GLU A 62 1.51 -6.16 8.70
C GLU A 62 2.52 -7.14 9.33
N ASP A 63 2.08 -7.79 10.39
CA ASP A 63 2.84 -8.71 11.24
C ASP A 63 2.63 -10.21 10.89
N ILE A 64 2.05 -10.48 9.70
CA ILE A 64 1.79 -11.85 9.21
C ILE A 64 3.08 -12.64 8.93
N ASP A 65 4.16 -11.97 8.51
CA ASP A 65 5.46 -12.60 8.27
C ASP A 65 6.25 -12.66 9.58
N THR A 66 5.82 -13.54 10.45
CA THR A 66 6.34 -13.70 11.84
C THR A 66 7.87 -13.78 11.96
N PRO A 67 8.63 -14.42 11.02
CA PRO A 67 10.10 -14.43 11.08
C PRO A 67 10.75 -13.03 10.97
N ARG A 68 10.06 -12.03 10.45
CA ARG A 68 10.56 -10.65 10.31
C ARG A 68 10.06 -9.72 11.40
N VAL A 69 9.11 -10.17 12.21
CA VAL A 69 8.58 -9.36 13.31
C VAL A 69 9.61 -9.22 14.43
N VAL A 70 9.83 -7.99 14.88
CA VAL A 70 10.68 -7.69 16.03
C VAL A 70 9.80 -7.35 17.21
N SER A 71 10.08 -7.98 18.36
CA SER A 71 9.33 -7.72 19.60
C SER A 71 9.37 -6.24 19.96
N GLY A 72 8.20 -5.65 20.33
CA GLY A 72 8.05 -4.25 20.68
C GLY A 72 8.07 -3.28 19.48
N ALA A 73 8.33 -3.75 18.26
CA ALA A 73 8.40 -2.86 17.09
C ALA A 73 7.04 -2.25 16.71
N ALA A 74 5.94 -2.98 16.91
CA ALA A 74 4.61 -2.45 16.67
C ALA A 74 4.30 -1.25 17.59
N ASP A 75 4.56 -1.41 18.90
CA ASP A 75 4.37 -0.33 19.88
C ASP A 75 5.29 0.85 19.60
N ALA A 76 6.56 0.59 19.23
CA ALA A 76 7.50 1.64 18.85
C ALA A 76 7.03 2.42 17.61
N ILE A 77 6.41 1.76 16.62
CA ILE A 77 5.82 2.42 15.45
C ILE A 77 4.66 3.32 15.88
N LEU A 78 3.73 2.83 16.70
CA LEU A 78 2.59 3.63 17.18
C LEU A 78 3.04 4.83 17.99
N THR A 79 3.97 4.63 18.95
CA THR A 79 4.57 5.72 19.73
C THR A 79 5.23 6.78 18.83
N THR A 80 5.89 6.34 17.73
CA THR A 80 6.48 7.28 16.79
C THR A 80 5.40 8.06 16.02
N LEU A 81 4.33 7.41 15.56
CA LEU A 81 3.24 8.11 14.89
C LEU A 81 2.59 9.15 15.80
N GLU A 82 2.36 8.82 17.06
CA GLU A 82 1.84 9.77 18.07
C GLU A 82 2.78 10.93 18.29
N ALA A 83 4.09 10.67 18.50
CA ALA A 83 5.09 11.71 18.70
C ALA A 83 5.21 12.68 17.50
N TYR A 84 4.91 12.18 16.30
CA TYR A 84 4.90 12.94 15.05
C TYR A 84 3.54 13.60 14.76
N GLY A 85 2.54 13.46 15.64
CA GLY A 85 1.19 14.03 15.46
C GLY A 85 0.37 13.34 14.36
N LEU A 86 0.79 12.17 13.90
CA LEU A 86 0.09 11.38 12.86
C LEU A 86 -0.96 10.48 13.53
N HIS A 87 -2.03 11.10 14.00
CA HIS A 87 -3.11 10.39 14.69
C HIS A 87 -4.02 9.67 13.73
N TRP A 88 -4.23 8.36 13.98
CA TRP A 88 -5.08 7.49 13.17
C TRP A 88 -6.52 7.43 13.70
N ASP A 89 -7.42 7.02 12.83
CA ASP A 89 -8.83 6.84 13.14
C ASP A 89 -9.11 5.35 13.45
N GLY A 90 -9.96 5.08 14.44
CA GLY A 90 -10.38 3.72 14.79
C GLY A 90 -9.31 2.86 15.45
N GLU A 91 -9.48 1.56 15.41
CA GLU A 91 -8.60 0.59 16.04
C GLU A 91 -7.45 0.17 15.11
N VAL A 92 -6.28 -0.08 15.70
CA VAL A 92 -5.15 -0.66 14.97
C VAL A 92 -5.42 -2.14 14.70
N ILE A 93 -5.39 -2.53 13.43
CA ILE A 93 -5.54 -3.93 13.03
C ILE A 93 -4.18 -4.61 12.95
N TYR A 94 -4.11 -5.85 13.46
CA TYR A 94 -2.93 -6.73 13.38
C TYR A 94 -3.25 -7.92 12.46
N GLN A 95 -2.47 -8.14 11.42
CA GLN A 95 -2.69 -9.24 10.47
C GLN A 95 -2.58 -10.62 11.12
N SER A 96 -1.70 -10.76 12.12
CA SER A 96 -1.54 -12.00 12.90
C SER A 96 -2.81 -12.47 13.60
N GLN A 97 -3.77 -11.58 13.86
CA GLN A 97 -5.05 -11.88 14.48
C GLN A 97 -6.14 -12.26 13.47
N ARG A 98 -5.85 -12.25 12.16
CA ARG A 98 -6.85 -12.36 11.10
C ARG A 98 -6.75 -13.66 10.29
N HIS A 99 -6.02 -14.66 10.79
CA HIS A 99 -5.80 -15.94 10.10
C HIS A 99 -7.11 -16.63 9.64
N LYS A 100 -8.18 -16.52 10.43
CA LYS A 100 -9.49 -17.10 10.08
C LYS A 100 -10.02 -16.49 8.79
N LEU A 101 -10.00 -15.17 8.68
CA LEU A 101 -10.48 -14.44 7.50
C LEU A 101 -9.68 -14.85 6.25
N TYR A 102 -8.34 -14.88 6.35
CA TYR A 102 -7.50 -15.28 5.22
C TYR A 102 -7.73 -16.75 4.81
N HIS A 103 -7.99 -17.61 5.80
CA HIS A 103 -8.32 -19.00 5.53
C HIS A 103 -9.64 -19.13 4.77
N GLU A 104 -10.68 -18.42 5.18
CA GLU A 104 -12.00 -18.43 4.55
C GLU A 104 -11.92 -17.95 3.09
N VAL A 105 -11.22 -16.85 2.82
CA VAL A 105 -11.01 -16.33 1.45
C VAL A 105 -10.21 -17.33 0.61
N LEU A 106 -9.12 -17.87 1.14
CA LEU A 106 -8.31 -18.87 0.44
C LEU A 106 -9.11 -20.14 0.13
N HIS A 107 -9.91 -20.60 1.09
CA HIS A 107 -10.77 -21.76 0.91
C HIS A 107 -11.84 -21.51 -0.17
N SER A 108 -12.45 -20.34 -0.19
CA SER A 108 -13.39 -19.94 -1.24
C SER A 108 -12.74 -19.98 -2.63
N LEU A 109 -11.55 -19.39 -2.79
CA LEU A 109 -10.79 -19.43 -4.05
C LEU A 109 -10.37 -20.86 -4.45
N ALA A 110 -10.06 -21.70 -3.48
CA ALA A 110 -9.73 -23.10 -3.73
C ALA A 110 -10.95 -23.93 -4.18
N SER A 111 -12.13 -23.67 -3.60
CA SER A 111 -13.38 -24.36 -3.94
C SER A 111 -13.85 -24.10 -5.39
N THR A 112 -13.50 -22.93 -5.94
CA THR A 112 -13.75 -22.59 -7.35
C THR A 112 -12.68 -23.12 -8.30
N GLY A 113 -11.64 -23.78 -7.76
CA GLY A 113 -10.53 -24.31 -8.56
C GLY A 113 -9.52 -23.25 -8.99
N ASP A 114 -9.56 -22.05 -8.41
CA ASP A 114 -8.65 -20.95 -8.73
C ASP A 114 -7.31 -21.06 -8.02
N VAL A 115 -7.17 -21.94 -7.05
CA VAL A 115 -5.95 -22.18 -6.30
C VAL A 115 -5.46 -23.61 -6.52
N TYR A 116 -4.17 -23.80 -6.66
CA TYR A 116 -3.51 -25.10 -6.77
C TYR A 116 -2.20 -25.13 -6.00
N ALA A 117 -1.74 -26.35 -5.68
CA ALA A 117 -0.50 -26.58 -4.97
C ALA A 117 0.70 -26.60 -5.94
N CYS A 118 1.81 -25.98 -5.50
CA CYS A 118 3.04 -25.88 -6.26
C CYS A 118 4.25 -26.41 -5.45
N ALA A 119 4.88 -27.47 -5.97
CA ALA A 119 6.07 -28.08 -5.38
C ALA A 119 7.40 -27.44 -5.82
N CYS A 120 7.38 -26.51 -6.79
CA CYS A 120 8.56 -25.88 -7.35
C CYS A 120 9.38 -25.11 -6.30
N THR A 121 10.70 -25.28 -6.34
CA THR A 121 11.65 -24.44 -5.60
C THR A 121 12.01 -23.19 -6.39
N ARG A 122 12.51 -22.14 -5.69
CA ARG A 122 13.04 -20.92 -6.36
C ARG A 122 14.14 -21.24 -7.36
N LYS A 123 15.00 -22.22 -7.05
CA LYS A 123 16.08 -22.67 -7.95
C LYS A 123 15.52 -23.23 -9.25
N GLN A 124 14.51 -24.09 -9.18
CA GLN A 124 13.86 -24.67 -10.37
C GLN A 124 13.17 -23.60 -11.22
N ILE A 125 12.47 -22.63 -10.61
CA ILE A 125 11.86 -21.52 -11.34
C ILE A 125 12.93 -20.68 -12.05
N LYS A 126 14.03 -20.34 -11.33
CA LYS A 126 15.16 -19.60 -11.94
C LYS A 126 15.78 -20.32 -13.13
N GLN A 127 15.92 -21.65 -13.06
CA GLN A 127 16.45 -22.47 -14.16
C GLN A 127 15.51 -22.51 -15.39
N ARG A 128 14.22 -22.25 -15.22
CA ARG A 128 13.20 -22.18 -16.29
C ARG A 128 12.90 -20.77 -16.78
N GLY A 129 13.80 -19.80 -16.55
CA GLY A 129 13.67 -18.44 -17.07
C GLY A 129 13.36 -17.36 -16.02
N GLY A 130 13.24 -17.72 -14.73
CA GLY A 130 13.08 -16.77 -13.63
C GLY A 130 11.64 -16.39 -13.31
N PHE A 131 10.70 -16.58 -14.24
CA PHE A 131 9.27 -16.47 -14.01
C PHE A 131 8.63 -17.84 -13.87
N TYR A 132 7.53 -17.91 -13.13
CA TYR A 132 6.84 -19.18 -12.97
C TYR A 132 5.99 -19.49 -14.21
N ASP A 133 6.27 -20.63 -14.83
CA ASP A 133 5.73 -21.10 -16.10
C ASP A 133 4.47 -21.96 -15.98
N ASN A 134 3.72 -21.82 -14.90
CA ASN A 134 2.50 -22.60 -14.60
C ASN A 134 2.72 -24.12 -14.50
N HIS A 135 3.97 -24.57 -14.30
CA HIS A 135 4.41 -25.97 -14.33
C HIS A 135 3.55 -26.92 -13.46
N CYS A 136 3.12 -26.49 -12.28
CA CYS A 136 2.32 -27.33 -11.39
C CYS A 136 0.80 -27.17 -11.57
N ARG A 137 0.32 -26.33 -12.48
CA ARG A 137 -1.11 -26.00 -12.61
C ARG A 137 -1.99 -27.24 -12.82
N THR A 138 -1.46 -28.27 -13.48
CA THR A 138 -2.14 -29.53 -13.80
C THR A 138 -1.58 -30.74 -13.04
N ALA A 139 -0.61 -30.54 -12.14
CA ALA A 139 0.12 -31.63 -11.48
C ALA A 139 -0.63 -32.31 -10.33
N SER A 140 -1.81 -31.78 -9.94
CA SER A 140 -2.67 -32.32 -8.86
C SER A 140 -1.92 -32.58 -7.53
N HIS A 141 -0.95 -31.72 -7.19
CA HIS A 141 -0.27 -31.81 -5.89
C HIS A 141 -1.27 -31.55 -4.75
N VAL A 142 -1.07 -32.22 -3.63
CA VAL A 142 -1.83 -31.95 -2.39
C VAL A 142 -1.45 -30.57 -1.82
N PHE A 143 -2.37 -29.92 -1.12
CA PHE A 143 -2.14 -28.60 -0.55
C PHE A 143 -1.15 -28.63 0.63
N GLU A 144 -1.14 -29.75 1.33
CA GLU A 144 -0.29 -29.94 2.51
C GLU A 144 1.19 -29.91 2.12
N ASN A 145 2.00 -29.17 2.89
CA ASN A 145 3.44 -28.99 2.69
C ASN A 145 3.88 -28.43 1.31
N ASN A 146 2.96 -27.81 0.57
CA ASN A 146 3.24 -27.15 -0.69
C ASN A 146 2.87 -25.66 -0.64
N ALA A 147 3.50 -24.84 -1.49
CA ALA A 147 3.06 -23.49 -1.68
C ALA A 147 1.72 -23.49 -2.47
N LEU A 148 0.81 -22.58 -2.15
CA LEU A 148 -0.43 -22.42 -2.90
C LEU A 148 -0.33 -21.21 -3.81
N ARG A 149 -0.65 -21.42 -5.08
CA ARG A 149 -0.67 -20.36 -6.10
C ARG A 149 -2.10 -20.07 -6.54
N LEU A 150 -2.37 -18.80 -6.75
CA LEU A 150 -3.58 -18.34 -7.43
C LEU A 150 -3.35 -18.41 -8.94
N LYS A 151 -4.32 -18.95 -9.66
CA LYS A 151 -4.36 -18.87 -11.13
C LYS A 151 -4.60 -17.44 -11.54
N GLN A 152 -3.76 -16.92 -12.43
CA GLN A 152 -3.90 -15.58 -12.98
C GLN A 152 -4.99 -15.58 -14.06
N ASN A 153 -6.25 -15.44 -13.64
CA ASN A 153 -7.41 -15.43 -14.54
C ASN A 153 -7.73 -14.03 -15.07
N PHE A 154 -7.24 -12.99 -14.40
CA PHE A 154 -7.48 -11.58 -14.72
C PHE A 154 -6.14 -10.81 -14.80
N PRO A 155 -5.29 -11.08 -15.81
CA PRO A 155 -4.00 -10.42 -15.93
C PRO A 155 -4.17 -8.90 -16.15
N ILE A 156 -3.44 -8.11 -15.39
CA ILE A 156 -3.43 -6.65 -15.49
C ILE A 156 -2.15 -6.24 -16.21
N TYR A 157 -2.27 -5.76 -17.42
CA TYR A 157 -1.15 -5.31 -18.27
C TYR A 157 -0.84 -3.82 -18.10
N GLN A 158 -1.81 -3.07 -17.61
CA GLN A 158 -1.66 -1.64 -17.36
C GLN A 158 -2.68 -1.15 -16.35
N PHE A 159 -2.36 -0.06 -15.65
CA PHE A 159 -3.28 0.65 -14.76
C PHE A 159 -2.89 2.11 -14.61
N GLU A 160 -3.81 2.93 -14.11
CA GLU A 160 -3.55 4.33 -13.81
C GLU A 160 -3.19 4.49 -12.32
N ASP A 161 -2.06 5.15 -12.07
CA ASP A 161 -1.61 5.57 -10.74
C ASP A 161 -1.76 7.08 -10.59
N ALA A 162 -2.26 7.55 -9.47
CA ALA A 162 -2.57 8.96 -9.28
C ALA A 162 -1.35 9.90 -9.40
N LEU A 163 -0.16 9.41 -9.07
CA LEU A 163 1.09 10.18 -9.17
C LEU A 163 1.94 9.77 -10.37
N GLN A 164 2.14 8.47 -10.57
CA GLN A 164 3.02 7.94 -11.63
C GLN A 164 2.35 7.95 -13.01
N GLY A 165 1.01 8.15 -13.07
CA GLY A 165 0.24 8.13 -14.31
C GLY A 165 0.08 6.73 -14.87
N HIS A 166 0.18 6.60 -16.18
CA HIS A 166 0.01 5.33 -16.88
C HIS A 166 1.17 4.35 -16.60
N VAL A 167 0.84 3.21 -15.99
CA VAL A 167 1.80 2.17 -15.62
C VAL A 167 1.60 0.94 -16.49
N VAL A 168 2.64 0.54 -17.21
CA VAL A 168 2.65 -0.68 -18.04
C VAL A 168 3.36 -1.80 -17.29
N ILE A 169 2.76 -2.99 -17.26
CA ILE A 169 3.27 -4.17 -16.60
C ILE A 169 3.78 -5.15 -17.67
N PRO A 170 5.00 -5.70 -17.53
CA PRO A 170 5.49 -6.70 -18.45
C PRO A 170 4.58 -7.93 -18.51
N ASP A 171 4.34 -8.46 -19.71
CA ASP A 171 3.42 -9.58 -19.93
C ASP A 171 3.71 -10.79 -19.03
N GLN A 172 4.98 -11.12 -18.84
CA GLN A 172 5.40 -12.23 -17.99
C GLN A 172 5.00 -12.02 -16.51
N VAL A 173 5.06 -10.78 -16.02
CA VAL A 173 4.63 -10.43 -14.65
C VAL A 173 3.11 -10.43 -14.53
N ALA A 174 2.42 -9.89 -15.55
CA ALA A 174 0.97 -9.81 -15.59
C ALA A 174 0.31 -11.20 -15.62
N GLN A 175 0.92 -12.15 -16.33
CA GLN A 175 0.37 -13.50 -16.56
C GLN A 175 0.81 -14.54 -15.52
N GLU A 176 1.78 -14.21 -14.64
CA GLU A 176 2.35 -15.17 -13.71
C GLU A 176 1.35 -15.56 -12.62
N ASP A 177 1.12 -16.86 -12.42
CA ASP A 177 0.44 -17.38 -11.24
C ASP A 177 1.28 -17.12 -10.02
N TYR A 178 0.74 -16.44 -9.02
CA TYR A 178 1.52 -16.00 -7.86
C TYR A 178 1.13 -16.71 -6.57
N ILE A 179 2.08 -16.77 -5.64
CA ILE A 179 1.89 -17.43 -4.35
C ILE A 179 0.92 -16.63 -3.48
N VAL A 180 -0.11 -17.30 -2.94
CA VAL A 180 -1.06 -16.78 -1.96
C VAL A 180 -0.88 -17.38 -0.57
N LYS A 181 -0.26 -18.59 -0.49
CA LYS A 181 0.18 -19.19 0.77
C LYS A 181 1.53 -19.86 0.56
N ARG A 182 2.47 -19.60 1.45
CA ARG A 182 3.81 -20.15 1.39
C ARG A 182 3.83 -21.59 1.89
N ARG A 183 4.89 -22.34 1.54
CA ARG A 183 5.09 -23.74 1.99
C ARG A 183 5.22 -23.86 3.50
N ASP A 184 5.76 -22.83 4.17
CA ASP A 184 5.90 -22.78 5.62
C ASP A 184 4.58 -22.43 6.35
N GLY A 185 3.48 -22.33 5.61
CA GLY A 185 2.14 -22.09 6.13
C GLY A 185 1.75 -20.60 6.23
N LEU A 186 2.67 -19.67 6.05
CA LEU A 186 2.38 -18.24 6.11
C LEU A 186 1.60 -17.77 4.86
N TYR A 187 0.62 -16.90 5.07
CA TYR A 187 -0.07 -16.25 3.96
C TYR A 187 0.87 -15.26 3.26
N ALA A 188 0.75 -15.17 1.94
CA ALA A 188 1.55 -14.24 1.17
C ALA A 188 0.97 -12.82 1.22
N TYR A 189 1.85 -11.82 1.16
CA TYR A 189 1.50 -10.40 1.17
C TYR A 189 0.36 -10.05 0.20
N GLN A 190 0.41 -10.56 -1.03
CA GLN A 190 -0.58 -10.25 -2.07
C GLN A 190 -2.02 -10.66 -1.68
N LEU A 191 -2.18 -11.75 -0.93
CA LEU A 191 -3.49 -12.15 -0.45
C LEU A 191 -3.97 -11.27 0.71
N VAL A 192 -3.13 -11.17 1.75
CA VAL A 192 -3.57 -10.54 3.01
C VAL A 192 -3.85 -9.05 2.87
N VAL A 193 -3.02 -8.32 2.09
CA VAL A 193 -3.22 -6.89 1.89
C VAL A 193 -4.53 -6.59 1.16
N VAL A 194 -4.89 -7.39 0.15
CA VAL A 194 -6.15 -7.22 -0.59
C VAL A 194 -7.36 -7.56 0.27
N VAL A 195 -7.29 -8.67 1.01
CA VAL A 195 -8.37 -9.09 1.91
C VAL A 195 -8.61 -8.03 2.99
N ASP A 196 -7.55 -7.49 3.58
CA ASP A 196 -7.66 -6.44 4.59
C ASP A 196 -8.16 -5.11 4.00
N ASP A 197 -7.68 -4.71 2.83
CA ASP A 197 -8.14 -3.48 2.16
C ASP A 197 -9.65 -3.58 1.80
N ILE A 198 -10.13 -4.78 1.43
CA ILE A 198 -11.58 -5.04 1.23
C ILE A 198 -12.34 -4.91 2.55
N GLU A 199 -11.90 -5.59 3.59
CA GLU A 199 -12.58 -5.65 4.88
C GLU A 199 -12.62 -4.28 5.57
N GLN A 200 -11.53 -3.53 5.51
CA GLN A 200 -11.44 -2.17 6.03
C GLN A 200 -12.11 -1.14 5.10
N GLN A 201 -12.62 -1.55 3.93
CA GLN A 201 -13.22 -0.69 2.91
C GLN A 201 -12.27 0.45 2.49
N ILE A 202 -10.99 0.15 2.30
CA ILE A 202 -9.99 1.11 1.86
C ILE A 202 -10.35 1.61 0.46
N SER A 203 -10.43 2.93 0.32
CA SER A 203 -10.74 3.58 -0.96
C SER A 203 -9.49 4.14 -1.66
N HIS A 204 -8.44 4.46 -0.87
CA HIS A 204 -7.19 5.05 -1.38
C HIS A 204 -5.97 4.41 -0.71
N VAL A 205 -4.99 4.09 -1.51
CA VAL A 205 -3.73 3.46 -1.09
C VAL A 205 -2.57 4.33 -1.54
N VAL A 206 -1.97 5.04 -0.58
CA VAL A 206 -0.73 5.80 -0.77
C VAL A 206 0.42 5.00 -0.18
N ARG A 207 1.48 4.75 -0.97
CA ARG A 207 2.62 3.93 -0.53
C ARG A 207 3.86 4.15 -1.41
N GLY A 208 4.98 3.54 -1.07
CA GLY A 208 6.22 3.68 -1.84
C GLY A 208 6.19 3.01 -3.23
N ALA A 209 6.93 3.56 -4.17
CA ALA A 209 7.00 3.13 -5.57
C ALA A 209 7.59 1.72 -5.78
N ASP A 210 8.21 1.12 -4.76
CA ASP A 210 8.65 -0.28 -4.78
C ASP A 210 7.48 -1.29 -4.90
N LEU A 211 6.26 -0.84 -4.61
CA LEU A 211 5.04 -1.63 -4.74
C LEU A 211 4.24 -1.33 -6.02
N LEU A 212 4.80 -0.55 -6.94
CA LEU A 212 4.13 -0.17 -8.19
C LEU A 212 3.81 -1.41 -9.05
N GLU A 213 4.79 -2.23 -9.38
CA GLU A 213 4.59 -3.46 -10.15
C GLU A 213 3.73 -4.51 -9.41
N PRO A 214 3.93 -4.78 -8.09
CA PRO A 214 3.07 -5.66 -7.31
C PRO A 214 1.59 -5.29 -7.32
N THR A 215 1.24 -4.02 -7.58
CA THR A 215 -0.14 -3.53 -7.65
C THR A 215 -0.96 -4.27 -8.68
N ALA A 216 -0.38 -4.67 -9.81
CA ALA A 216 -1.07 -5.43 -10.86
C ALA A 216 -1.66 -6.74 -10.32
N ARG A 217 -0.92 -7.47 -9.47
CA ARG A 217 -1.41 -8.70 -8.84
C ARG A 217 -2.53 -8.43 -7.83
N GLN A 218 -2.47 -7.29 -7.14
CA GLN A 218 -3.52 -6.88 -6.19
C GLN A 218 -4.79 -6.50 -6.96
N LEU A 219 -4.70 -5.72 -8.02
CA LEU A 219 -5.82 -5.38 -8.90
C LEU A 219 -6.47 -6.64 -9.49
N SER A 220 -5.65 -7.60 -9.95
CA SER A 220 -6.11 -8.91 -10.42
C SER A 220 -6.90 -9.66 -9.33
N LEU A 221 -6.41 -9.67 -8.08
CA LEU A 221 -7.10 -10.34 -6.99
C LEU A 221 -8.41 -9.64 -6.61
N PHE A 222 -8.45 -8.29 -6.61
CA PHE A 222 -9.71 -7.56 -6.45
C PHE A 222 -10.75 -7.99 -7.49
N GLN A 223 -10.34 -8.13 -8.75
CA GLN A 223 -11.20 -8.57 -9.84
C GLN A 223 -11.64 -10.02 -9.66
N GLN A 224 -10.73 -10.93 -9.27
CA GLN A 224 -11.03 -12.33 -8.95
C GLN A 224 -12.06 -12.46 -7.82
N LEU A 225 -12.00 -11.60 -6.81
CA LEU A 225 -12.93 -11.54 -5.69
C LEU A 225 -14.22 -10.76 -5.99
N ALA A 226 -14.38 -10.25 -7.22
CA ALA A 226 -15.50 -9.38 -7.62
C ALA A 226 -15.69 -8.17 -6.68
N LYS A 227 -14.58 -7.55 -6.27
CA LYS A 227 -14.54 -6.36 -5.42
C LYS A 227 -13.95 -5.17 -6.17
N LYS A 228 -14.41 -3.96 -5.82
CA LYS A 228 -13.86 -2.71 -6.35
C LYS A 228 -12.49 -2.45 -5.73
N PRO A 229 -11.42 -2.25 -6.53
CA PRO A 229 -10.11 -1.89 -6.01
C PRO A 229 -10.10 -0.44 -5.50
N PRO A 230 -9.17 -0.09 -4.58
CA PRO A 230 -8.89 1.29 -4.20
C PRO A 230 -8.19 2.05 -5.32
N HIS A 231 -8.16 3.37 -5.21
CA HIS A 231 -7.26 4.22 -5.99
C HIS A 231 -5.83 4.10 -5.43
N TYR A 232 -4.85 4.00 -6.31
CA TYR A 232 -3.44 3.87 -5.92
C TYR A 232 -2.66 5.13 -6.23
N MET A 233 -1.77 5.51 -5.31
CA MET A 233 -0.77 6.55 -5.49
C MET A 233 0.58 6.06 -4.95
N HIS A 234 1.59 5.99 -5.82
CA HIS A 234 2.93 5.53 -5.46
C HIS A 234 3.90 6.69 -5.41
N VAL A 235 4.36 7.00 -4.20
CA VAL A 235 5.30 8.10 -3.92
C VAL A 235 6.74 7.65 -4.06
N PRO A 236 7.70 8.58 -4.31
CA PRO A 236 9.11 8.25 -4.43
C PRO A 236 9.65 7.49 -3.22
N LEU A 237 10.61 6.62 -3.48
CA LEU A 237 11.41 5.99 -2.44
C LEU A 237 12.54 6.92 -2.04
N ALA A 238 12.74 7.10 -0.74
CA ALA A 238 13.97 7.65 -0.23
C ALA A 238 15.07 6.58 -0.33
N VAL A 239 16.13 6.86 -1.07
CA VAL A 239 17.25 5.94 -1.30
C VAL A 239 18.58 6.57 -0.86
N ALA A 240 19.52 5.74 -0.36
CA ALA A 240 20.89 6.19 -0.08
C ALA A 240 21.70 6.38 -1.38
N GLN A 241 21.45 5.53 -2.36
CA GLN A 241 21.95 5.58 -3.73
C GLN A 241 20.97 4.81 -4.64
N PRO A 242 21.04 4.97 -5.98
CA PRO A 242 20.13 4.30 -6.91
C PRO A 242 19.94 2.80 -6.61
N GLY A 243 18.70 2.35 -6.43
CA GLY A 243 18.35 0.97 -6.10
C GLY A 243 18.59 0.56 -4.64
N PHE A 244 19.12 1.43 -3.77
CA PHE A 244 19.36 1.15 -2.36
C PHE A 244 18.41 1.95 -1.47
N LYS A 245 17.19 1.43 -1.34
CA LYS A 245 16.15 2.02 -0.49
C LYS A 245 16.63 2.22 0.94
N LEU A 246 16.34 3.39 1.53
CA LEU A 246 16.43 3.57 2.97
C LEU A 246 15.42 2.65 3.64
N SER A 247 15.93 1.58 4.24
CA SER A 247 15.12 0.55 4.88
C SER A 247 15.84 0.01 6.12
N LYS A 248 15.10 -0.67 6.96
CA LYS A 248 15.65 -1.37 8.14
C LYS A 248 16.71 -2.40 7.75
N GLN A 249 16.54 -3.09 6.63
CA GLN A 249 17.51 -4.05 6.10
C GLN A 249 18.82 -3.39 5.67
N ASN A 250 18.79 -2.10 5.31
CA ASN A 250 19.94 -1.27 4.91
C ASN A 250 20.40 -0.34 6.04
N TYR A 251 20.09 -0.69 7.30
CA TYR A 251 20.50 0.04 8.52
C TYR A 251 20.12 1.53 8.52
N ALA A 252 18.99 1.90 7.91
CA ALA A 252 18.50 3.26 8.01
C ALA A 252 18.22 3.62 9.47
N PRO A 253 18.74 4.77 9.98
CA PRO A 253 18.55 5.17 11.37
C PRO A 253 17.06 5.39 11.68
N ALA A 254 16.68 5.11 12.92
CA ALA A 254 15.36 5.47 13.42
C ALA A 254 15.21 7.00 13.45
N ILE A 255 14.00 7.48 13.19
CA ILE A 255 13.68 8.90 13.38
C ILE A 255 13.54 9.22 14.87
N ASP A 256 13.86 10.46 15.27
CA ASP A 256 13.88 10.89 16.67
C ASP A 256 12.48 11.29 17.13
N ASN A 257 11.94 10.59 18.13
CA ASN A 257 10.63 10.88 18.70
C ASN A 257 10.64 12.12 19.62
N ASN A 258 11.83 12.56 20.11
CA ASN A 258 11.94 13.73 20.97
C ASN A 258 12.02 15.04 20.17
N ALA A 259 12.34 14.95 18.86
CA ALA A 259 12.45 16.10 17.99
C ALA A 259 11.82 15.80 16.61
N PRO A 260 10.47 15.69 16.52
CA PRO A 260 9.79 15.30 15.27
C PRO A 260 9.87 16.38 14.17
N LEU A 261 9.91 17.65 14.55
CA LEU A 261 9.80 18.79 13.63
C LEU A 261 10.86 18.80 12.51
N PRO A 262 12.17 18.59 12.76
CA PRO A 262 13.17 18.56 11.69
C PRO A 262 12.90 17.46 10.66
N ALA A 263 12.53 16.25 11.10
CA ALA A 263 12.23 15.14 10.20
C ALA A 263 10.93 15.36 9.42
N LEU A 264 9.91 16.00 10.03
CA LEU A 264 8.67 16.40 9.33
C LEU A 264 8.97 17.45 8.26
N LYS A 265 9.73 18.52 8.59
CA LYS A 265 10.14 19.54 7.62
C LYS A 265 10.93 18.93 6.47
N ALA A 266 11.85 18.02 6.76
CA ALA A 266 12.62 17.31 5.75
C ALA A 266 11.72 16.42 4.87
N ALA A 267 10.76 15.69 5.45
CA ALA A 267 9.82 14.85 4.72
C ALA A 267 8.89 15.68 3.82
N LEU A 268 8.39 16.81 4.28
CA LEU A 268 7.60 17.74 3.46
C LEU A 268 8.45 18.35 2.32
N GLY A 269 9.70 18.75 2.60
CA GLY A 269 10.63 19.20 1.57
C GLY A 269 10.95 18.12 0.52
N PHE A 270 11.08 16.85 0.94
CA PHE A 270 11.23 15.71 0.02
C PHE A 270 9.99 15.55 -0.88
N LEU A 271 8.82 15.82 -0.37
CA LEU A 271 7.54 15.76 -1.07
C LEU A 271 7.26 16.99 -1.95
N GLY A 272 8.13 18.01 -1.94
CA GLY A 272 8.01 19.19 -2.79
C GLY A 272 7.22 20.36 -2.20
N PHE A 273 6.97 20.37 -0.89
CA PHE A 273 6.38 21.52 -0.21
C PHE A 273 7.34 22.73 -0.20
N ASP A 274 6.79 23.94 -0.19
CA ASP A 274 7.59 25.16 -0.25
C ASP A 274 8.53 25.30 0.96
N LYS A 275 9.83 25.41 0.68
CA LYS A 275 10.86 25.48 1.72
C LYS A 275 10.80 26.75 2.56
N ILE A 276 10.36 27.88 1.97
CA ILE A 276 10.31 29.18 2.67
C ILE A 276 9.24 29.10 3.76
N GLU A 277 8.04 28.61 3.42
CA GLU A 277 6.96 28.43 4.35
C GLU A 277 7.29 27.41 5.44
N LEU A 278 7.92 26.28 5.07
CA LEU A 278 8.38 25.25 6.01
C LEU A 278 9.31 25.80 7.10
N HIS A 279 10.20 26.75 6.76
CA HIS A 279 11.13 27.32 7.72
C HIS A 279 10.48 28.26 8.74
N GLN A 280 9.32 28.83 8.42
CA GLN A 280 8.63 29.80 9.27
C GLN A 280 7.78 29.16 10.38
N ILE A 281 7.51 27.84 10.28
CA ILE A 281 6.64 27.12 11.22
C ILE A 281 7.53 26.33 12.20
N ASP A 282 7.42 26.59 13.50
CA ASP A 282 8.25 25.99 14.54
C ASP A 282 7.49 25.03 15.48
N ASP A 283 6.23 24.71 15.15
CA ASP A 283 5.40 23.73 15.84
C ASP A 283 4.96 22.61 14.91
N ALA A 284 5.02 21.35 15.36
CA ALA A 284 4.70 20.19 14.53
C ALA A 284 3.21 20.10 14.19
N THR A 285 2.33 20.51 15.10
CA THR A 285 0.87 20.49 14.90
C THR A 285 0.46 21.55 13.89
N GLU A 286 1.03 22.76 14.03
CA GLU A 286 0.84 23.85 13.08
C GLU A 286 1.35 23.45 11.69
N LEU A 287 2.54 22.81 11.61
CA LEU A 287 3.13 22.32 10.38
C LEU A 287 2.22 21.30 9.67
N LEU A 288 1.67 20.33 10.38
CA LEU A 288 0.76 19.34 9.81
C LEU A 288 -0.58 19.96 9.38
N THR A 289 -1.07 20.92 10.14
CA THR A 289 -2.30 21.65 9.79
C THR A 289 -2.12 22.44 8.50
N TRP A 290 -1.04 23.21 8.41
CA TRP A 290 -0.67 23.94 7.20
C TRP A 290 -0.46 22.97 6.00
N ALA A 291 0.36 21.92 6.19
CA ALA A 291 0.63 20.97 5.12
C ALA A 291 -0.64 20.28 4.59
N THR A 292 -1.59 19.97 5.48
CA THR A 292 -2.90 19.42 5.10
C THR A 292 -3.71 20.42 4.27
N ALA A 293 -3.71 21.69 4.66
CA ALA A 293 -4.46 22.73 3.96
C ALA A 293 -3.96 22.99 2.54
N VAL A 294 -2.64 22.94 2.33
CA VAL A 294 -2.02 23.20 1.02
C VAL A 294 -1.75 21.93 0.19
N TYR A 295 -2.07 20.76 0.70
CA TYR A 295 -1.68 19.46 0.10
C TYR A 295 -2.06 19.34 -1.37
N HIS A 296 -3.26 19.76 -1.76
CA HIS A 296 -3.75 19.66 -3.14
C HIS A 296 -3.04 20.60 -4.13
N ASP A 297 -2.40 21.65 -3.62
CA ASP A 297 -1.65 22.61 -4.42
C ASP A 297 -0.20 22.17 -4.64
N VAL A 298 0.28 21.20 -3.86
CA VAL A 298 1.65 20.68 -3.93
C VAL A 298 1.82 19.75 -5.13
N LYS A 299 2.83 20.01 -5.92
CA LYS A 299 3.26 19.11 -7.00
C LYS A 299 4.20 18.05 -6.45
N LEU A 300 3.66 16.93 -6.02
CA LEU A 300 4.46 15.79 -5.58
C LEU A 300 5.43 15.33 -6.68
N PRO A 301 6.68 14.99 -6.34
CA PRO A 301 7.67 14.53 -7.31
C PRO A 301 7.27 13.18 -7.92
N LYS A 302 7.40 13.05 -9.26
CA LYS A 302 7.05 11.84 -10.02
C LYS A 302 8.20 10.85 -10.16
N ASN A 303 9.37 11.18 -9.66
CA ASN A 303 10.51 10.26 -9.65
C ASN A 303 10.16 9.00 -8.84
N LYS A 304 10.61 7.82 -9.28
CA LYS A 304 10.44 6.60 -8.49
C LYS A 304 11.36 6.55 -7.30
N GLU A 305 12.53 7.18 -7.42
CA GLU A 305 13.56 7.26 -6.39
C GLU A 305 14.08 8.69 -6.25
N ILE A 306 14.34 9.10 -5.02
CA ILE A 306 15.01 10.36 -4.69
C ILE A 306 16.13 10.01 -3.71
N GLN A 307 17.35 10.37 -4.06
CA GLN A 307 18.49 10.18 -3.19
C GLN A 307 18.43 11.14 -2.01
N VAL A 308 18.65 10.61 -0.82
CA VAL A 308 18.65 11.35 0.43
C VAL A 308 20.03 11.28 1.04
N ILE A 309 20.65 12.44 1.23
CA ILE A 309 21.90 12.59 1.96
C ILE A 309 21.58 13.35 3.24
N GLN A 310 21.72 12.68 4.38
CA GLN A 310 21.58 13.31 5.68
C GLN A 310 22.91 13.97 6.05
N LEU A 311 22.92 15.30 6.11
CA LEU A 311 24.11 16.11 6.41
C LEU A 311 24.31 16.30 7.92
N SER A 312 23.19 16.37 8.67
CA SER A 312 23.14 16.43 10.14
C SER A 312 21.85 15.79 10.66
N SER A 313 21.63 15.81 11.97
CA SER A 313 20.35 15.32 12.55
C SER A 313 19.13 16.08 12.04
N THR A 314 19.30 17.29 11.52
CA THR A 314 18.22 18.19 11.10
C THR A 314 18.29 18.61 9.63
N ASP A 315 19.40 18.31 8.96
CA ASP A 315 19.64 18.80 7.59
C ASP A 315 19.74 17.63 6.58
N TYR A 316 18.98 17.76 5.50
CA TYR A 316 18.87 16.76 4.44
C TYR A 316 19.00 17.39 3.08
N GLN A 317 19.70 16.73 2.20
CA GLN A 317 19.79 17.07 0.78
C GLN A 317 19.09 16.01 -0.05
N PHE A 318 18.31 16.44 -1.03
CA PHE A 318 17.52 15.57 -1.92
C PHE A 318 17.98 15.74 -3.37
N THR A 319 18.20 14.62 -4.05
CA THR A 319 18.55 14.60 -5.48
C THR A 319 17.60 13.62 -6.18
N PRO A 320 16.70 14.08 -7.07
CA PRO A 320 15.87 13.24 -7.91
C PRO A 320 16.72 12.33 -8.80
N LEU A 321 16.31 11.07 -8.97
CA LEU A 321 17.00 10.05 -9.77
C LEU A 321 16.14 9.61 -10.96
#